data_600f70cb1d2a67240250afdd8b7fa550
#
_entry.id   600f70cb1d2a67240250afdd8b7fa550
#
_cell.length_a   1.000
_cell.length_b   1.000
_cell.length_c   1.000
_cell.angle_alpha   90.00
_cell.angle_beta   90.00
_cell.angle_gamma   90.00
#
_symmetry.space_group_name_H-M   'P 1'
#
loop_
_entity.id
_entity.type
_entity.pdbx_description
1 polymer ?
#
loop_
_entity_poly.entity_id
_entity_poly.type
_entity_poly.pdbx_seq_one_letter_code
_entity_poly.pdbx_strand_id
1 'polypeptide(L)'
;MYKFSVIIPCYHSEEFIGKAIKSVQVQSFADYELLVMCEADDLETIEAVEECGVVPYVEAYGSSGAARNAGIEKAAGEYILFLDSDDWYLHSECFAMLNQFLRFPADILSFAFIFGTYGYTSTLGNNGHLYPNVWSRVWRKSFIDKYTLRFPDVSRDEDIVFVQDALGKNPQHRMTDIPFVYYSNCISWIKLSHIN
;
A
#
# COMPACT_ATOMS: atom_id res chain seq x y z
N MET A 1 18.01 6.53 -8.07
CA MET A 1 16.55 6.39 -8.33
C MET A 1 16.20 5.03 -7.79
N TYR A 2 15.23 4.94 -6.87
CA TYR A 2 14.82 3.68 -6.29
C TYR A 2 13.96 2.87 -7.27
N LYS A 3 13.95 1.55 -7.12
CA LYS A 3 13.02 0.68 -7.87
C LYS A 3 11.61 0.80 -7.31
N PHE A 4 11.48 0.79 -5.98
CA PHE A 4 10.20 0.86 -5.30
C PHE A 4 10.13 2.03 -4.31
N SER A 5 9.01 2.74 -4.27
CA SER A 5 8.59 3.58 -3.15
C SER A 5 7.45 2.87 -2.43
N VAL A 6 7.67 2.49 -1.18
CA VAL A 6 6.63 1.89 -0.34
C VAL A 6 5.98 2.98 0.48
N ILE A 7 4.67 3.18 0.31
CA ILE A 7 3.91 4.22 1.00
C ILE A 7 2.99 3.55 2.02
N ILE A 8 3.14 3.92 3.30
CA ILE A 8 2.32 3.44 4.41
C ILE A 8 1.59 4.64 5.03
N PRO A 9 0.29 4.84 4.76
CA PRO A 9 -0.51 5.78 5.52
C PRO A 9 -0.79 5.20 6.91
N CYS A 10 -0.67 5.98 7.97
CA CYS A 10 -0.91 5.52 9.33
C CYS A 10 -1.63 6.56 10.19
N TYR A 11 -2.62 6.07 10.94
CA TYR A 11 -3.40 6.81 11.92
C TYR A 11 -3.99 5.83 12.94
N HIS A 12 -3.75 6.06 14.23
CA HIS A 12 -4.09 5.15 15.34
C HIS A 12 -3.61 3.72 15.07
N SER A 13 -2.32 3.62 14.68
CA SER A 13 -1.71 2.38 14.21
C SER A 13 -0.56 1.90 15.11
N GLU A 14 -0.38 2.49 16.29
CA GLU A 14 0.73 2.23 17.23
C GLU A 14 0.90 0.74 17.55
N GLU A 15 -0.19 -0.02 17.63
CA GLU A 15 -0.15 -1.46 17.91
C GLU A 15 0.32 -2.32 16.71
N PHE A 16 0.21 -1.80 15.48
CA PHE A 16 0.35 -2.59 14.25
C PHE A 16 1.50 -2.15 13.36
N ILE A 17 1.78 -0.83 13.32
CA ILE A 17 2.72 -0.22 12.36
C ILE A 17 4.12 -0.83 12.41
N GLY A 18 4.58 -1.24 13.57
CA GLY A 18 5.89 -1.86 13.75
C GLY A 18 6.05 -3.14 12.92
N LYS A 19 4.98 -3.95 12.77
CA LYS A 19 5.00 -5.15 11.95
C LYS A 19 5.03 -4.83 10.46
N ALA A 20 4.24 -3.85 10.02
CA ALA A 20 4.25 -3.38 8.64
C ALA A 20 5.64 -2.89 8.23
N ILE A 21 6.23 -1.97 9.01
CA ILE A 21 7.57 -1.43 8.78
C ILE A 21 8.61 -2.55 8.75
N LYS A 22 8.60 -3.46 9.76
CA LYS A 22 9.56 -4.56 9.82
C LYS A 22 9.50 -5.46 8.60
N SER A 23 8.30 -5.73 8.06
CA SER A 23 8.13 -6.55 6.87
C SER A 23 8.78 -5.93 5.62
N VAL A 24 8.86 -4.60 5.55
CA VAL A 24 9.58 -3.86 4.52
C VAL A 24 11.09 -3.87 4.77
N GLN A 25 11.52 -3.61 6.02
CA GLN A 25 12.95 -3.53 6.36
C GLN A 25 13.72 -4.84 6.18
N VAL A 26 13.04 -6.00 6.30
CA VAL A 26 13.68 -7.33 6.12
C VAL A 26 13.76 -7.78 4.66
N GLN A 27 13.31 -6.98 3.70
CA GLN A 27 13.37 -7.36 2.29
C GLN A 27 14.83 -7.50 1.81
N SER A 28 15.12 -8.61 1.10
CA SER A 28 16.45 -8.89 0.54
C SER A 28 16.84 -7.97 -0.62
N PHE A 29 15.85 -7.41 -1.31
CA PHE A 29 16.04 -6.44 -2.38
C PHE A 29 16.07 -5.03 -1.80
N ALA A 30 17.24 -4.38 -1.85
CA ALA A 30 17.52 -3.13 -1.13
C ALA A 30 17.23 -1.84 -1.93
N ASP A 31 16.83 -1.95 -3.21
CA ASP A 31 16.60 -0.76 -4.06
C ASP A 31 15.17 -0.23 -3.88
N TYR A 32 14.87 0.21 -2.67
CA TYR A 32 13.58 0.81 -2.29
C TYR A 32 13.76 1.97 -1.31
N GLU A 33 12.72 2.78 -1.19
CA GLU A 33 12.52 3.73 -0.11
C GLU A 33 11.21 3.44 0.63
N LEU A 34 11.15 3.80 1.91
CA LEU A 34 9.98 3.65 2.75
C LEU A 34 9.46 5.02 3.18
N LEU A 35 8.23 5.34 2.83
CA LEU A 35 7.54 6.58 3.11
C LEU A 35 6.37 6.31 4.06
N VAL A 36 6.57 6.58 5.35
CA VAL A 36 5.52 6.43 6.38
C VAL A 36 4.88 7.79 6.59
N MET A 37 3.56 7.86 6.35
CA MET A 37 2.79 9.10 6.33
C MET A 37 1.91 9.15 7.58
N CYS A 38 2.34 9.87 8.62
CA CYS A 38 1.65 9.96 9.92
C CYS A 38 0.82 11.23 10.05
N GLU A 39 -0.38 11.10 10.61
CA GLU A 39 -1.22 12.24 10.97
C GLU A 39 -0.56 13.03 12.12
N ALA A 40 -0.58 14.37 12.03
CA ALA A 40 0.19 15.23 12.92
C ALA A 40 -0.28 15.24 14.39
N ASP A 41 -1.53 14.89 14.65
CA ASP A 41 -2.12 14.80 15.99
C ASP A 41 -2.01 13.41 16.64
N ASP A 42 -1.42 12.43 15.94
CA ASP A 42 -1.27 11.04 16.38
C ASP A 42 0.15 10.76 16.89
N LEU A 43 0.46 11.27 18.08
CA LEU A 43 1.79 11.17 18.67
C LEU A 43 2.19 9.72 18.99
N GLU A 44 1.24 8.85 19.36
CA GLU A 44 1.50 7.46 19.72
C GLU A 44 1.96 6.66 18.50
N THR A 45 1.30 6.82 17.34
CA THR A 45 1.75 6.21 16.09
C THR A 45 3.08 6.77 15.61
N ILE A 46 3.32 8.10 15.75
CA ILE A 46 4.59 8.72 15.37
C ILE A 46 5.74 8.11 16.18
N GLU A 47 5.60 8.00 17.52
CA GLU A 47 6.59 7.40 18.40
C GLU A 47 6.87 5.94 18.02
N ALA A 48 5.81 5.14 17.76
CA ALA A 48 5.96 3.75 17.33
C ALA A 48 6.72 3.60 15.98
N VAL A 49 6.55 4.55 15.06
CA VAL A 49 7.32 4.57 13.80
C VAL A 49 8.79 4.92 14.05
N GLU A 50 9.06 5.91 14.91
CA GLU A 50 10.43 6.32 15.28
C GLU A 50 11.18 5.20 16.01
N GLU A 51 10.51 4.43 16.87
CA GLU A 51 11.07 3.24 17.52
C GLU A 51 11.52 2.17 16.52
N CYS A 52 10.91 2.13 15.33
CA CYS A 52 11.35 1.26 14.24
C CYS A 52 12.57 1.81 13.46
N GLY A 53 13.14 2.95 13.86
CA GLY A 53 14.26 3.60 13.19
C GLY A 53 13.88 4.28 11.88
N VAL A 54 12.61 4.64 11.69
CA VAL A 54 12.08 5.33 10.53
C VAL A 54 11.70 6.76 10.90
N VAL A 55 12.06 7.73 10.07
CA VAL A 55 11.61 9.12 10.22
C VAL A 55 10.32 9.28 9.43
N PRO A 56 9.17 9.49 10.09
CA PRO A 56 7.90 9.64 9.38
C PRO A 56 7.78 11.01 8.70
N TYR A 57 6.94 11.09 7.69
CA TYR A 57 6.39 12.34 7.18
C TYR A 57 5.14 12.70 7.97
N VAL A 58 5.19 13.80 8.70
CA VAL A 58 4.15 14.21 9.64
C VAL A 58 3.46 15.48 9.13
N GLU A 59 2.20 15.35 8.76
CA GLU A 59 1.36 16.44 8.26
C GLU A 59 -0.10 16.18 8.67
N ALA A 60 -0.95 17.20 8.65
CA ALA A 60 -2.39 17.05 8.84
C ALA A 60 -3.05 16.62 7.51
N TYR A 61 -3.10 15.32 7.26
CA TYR A 61 -3.66 14.78 6.03
C TYR A 61 -5.19 14.71 6.03
N GLY A 62 -5.77 14.40 7.19
CA GLY A 62 -7.21 14.29 7.39
C GLY A 62 -7.85 13.02 6.78
N SER A 63 -7.13 12.27 5.96
CA SER A 63 -7.60 10.99 5.41
C SER A 63 -6.46 10.13 4.89
N SER A 64 -6.69 8.79 4.82
CA SER A 64 -5.74 7.83 4.22
C SER A 64 -5.46 8.14 2.74
N GLY A 65 -6.48 8.60 2.00
CA GLY A 65 -6.33 9.00 0.61
C GLY A 65 -5.41 10.20 0.44
N ALA A 66 -5.55 11.23 1.28
CA ALA A 66 -4.67 12.40 1.26
C ALA A 66 -3.23 12.04 1.67
N ALA A 67 -3.04 11.20 2.69
CA ALA A 67 -1.74 10.68 3.08
C ALA A 67 -1.06 9.90 1.94
N ARG A 68 -1.80 9.02 1.24
CA ARG A 68 -1.28 8.31 0.06
C ARG A 68 -0.93 9.27 -1.08
N ASN A 69 -1.74 10.32 -1.32
CA ASN A 69 -1.44 11.34 -2.33
C ASN A 69 -0.14 12.10 -2.02
N ALA A 70 0.06 12.51 -0.76
CA ALA A 70 1.30 13.14 -0.33
C ALA A 70 2.50 12.18 -0.50
N GLY A 71 2.31 10.88 -0.22
CA GLY A 71 3.32 9.85 -0.48
C GLY A 71 3.66 9.71 -1.97
N ILE A 72 2.67 9.73 -2.88
CA ILE A 72 2.89 9.73 -4.33
C ILE A 72 3.78 10.90 -4.76
N GLU A 73 3.56 12.09 -4.21
CA GLU A 73 4.33 13.29 -4.53
C GLU A 73 5.79 13.21 -4.06
N LYS A 74 6.02 12.57 -2.90
CA LYS A 74 7.37 12.39 -2.33
C LYS A 74 8.11 11.21 -2.97
N ALA A 75 7.41 10.27 -3.60
CA ALA A 75 7.98 9.04 -4.15
C ALA A 75 9.00 9.31 -5.27
N ALA A 76 10.21 8.74 -5.13
CA ALA A 76 11.30 8.81 -6.12
C ALA A 76 11.54 7.46 -6.83
N GLY A 77 10.79 6.42 -6.50
CA GLY A 77 10.86 5.09 -7.11
C GLY A 77 10.23 5.02 -8.49
N GLU A 78 10.69 4.07 -9.29
CA GLU A 78 10.08 3.75 -10.59
C GLU A 78 8.64 3.22 -10.42
N TYR A 79 8.42 2.45 -9.36
CA TYR A 79 7.12 1.89 -9.01
C TYR A 79 6.72 2.24 -7.57
N ILE A 80 5.42 2.40 -7.36
CA ILE A 80 4.81 2.63 -6.06
C ILE A 80 4.14 1.33 -5.57
N LEU A 81 4.35 1.04 -4.30
CA LEU A 81 3.69 0.02 -3.52
C LEU A 81 2.95 0.71 -2.37
N PHE A 82 1.65 0.49 -2.25
CA PHE A 82 0.91 0.89 -1.06
C PHE A 82 0.85 -0.30 -0.10
N LEU A 83 0.94 -0.02 1.19
CA LEU A 83 0.77 -1.02 2.25
C LEU A 83 -0.01 -0.36 3.38
N ASP A 84 -1.09 -0.98 3.81
CA ASP A 84 -1.84 -0.49 4.96
C ASP A 84 -1.07 -0.78 6.25
N SER A 85 -1.23 0.07 7.27
CA SER A 85 -0.41 0.03 8.50
C SER A 85 -0.62 -1.22 9.36
N ASP A 86 -1.70 -1.95 9.15
CA ASP A 86 -2.05 -3.21 9.83
C ASP A 86 -1.77 -4.47 8.98
N ASP A 87 -1.21 -4.31 7.77
CA ASP A 87 -0.83 -5.37 6.85
C ASP A 87 0.68 -5.57 6.79
N TRP A 88 1.16 -6.66 6.18
CA TRP A 88 2.61 -6.91 6.05
C TRP A 88 2.95 -7.80 4.84
N TYR A 89 4.17 -7.65 4.32
CA TYR A 89 4.71 -8.55 3.31
C TYR A 89 5.00 -9.94 3.92
N LEU A 90 4.68 -10.99 3.17
CA LEU A 90 4.71 -12.37 3.67
C LEU A 90 6.12 -12.88 4.01
N HIS A 91 7.13 -12.47 3.26
CA HIS A 91 8.52 -12.91 3.42
C HIS A 91 9.52 -11.92 2.82
N SER A 92 10.80 -12.10 3.13
CA SER A 92 11.88 -11.19 2.73
C SER A 92 12.15 -11.13 1.22
N GLU A 93 11.68 -12.08 0.43
CA GLU A 93 11.92 -12.15 -1.01
C GLU A 93 10.83 -11.47 -1.86
N CYS A 94 9.80 -10.88 -1.25
CA CYS A 94 8.67 -10.30 -1.97
C CYS A 94 9.13 -9.25 -3.00
N PHE A 95 10.01 -8.31 -2.63
CA PHE A 95 10.47 -7.27 -3.55
C PHE A 95 11.37 -7.82 -4.66
N ALA A 96 12.24 -8.78 -4.36
CA ALA A 96 13.05 -9.44 -5.36
C ALA A 96 12.19 -10.16 -6.42
N MET A 97 11.14 -10.85 -5.97
CA MET A 97 10.19 -11.52 -6.85
C MET A 97 9.37 -10.52 -7.68
N LEU A 98 8.85 -9.45 -7.07
CA LEU A 98 8.15 -8.38 -7.79
C LEU A 98 9.05 -7.76 -8.86
N ASN A 99 10.33 -7.49 -8.54
CA ASN A 99 11.29 -6.97 -9.51
C ASN A 99 11.52 -7.94 -10.69
N GLN A 100 11.49 -9.26 -10.46
CA GLN A 100 11.55 -10.24 -11.55
C GLN A 100 10.33 -10.19 -12.46
N PHE A 101 9.13 -10.06 -11.92
CA PHE A 101 7.92 -9.89 -12.73
C PHE A 101 7.96 -8.61 -13.58
N LEU A 102 8.56 -7.54 -13.06
CA LEU A 102 8.68 -6.24 -13.72
C LEU A 102 9.79 -6.16 -14.77
N ARG A 103 10.56 -7.25 -15.01
CA ARG A 103 11.41 -7.38 -16.22
C ARG A 103 10.59 -7.25 -17.50
N PHE A 104 9.31 -7.62 -17.45
CA PHE A 104 8.35 -7.30 -18.47
C PHE A 104 7.51 -6.13 -17.98
N PRO A 105 7.77 -4.91 -18.48
CA PRO A 105 7.15 -3.70 -17.96
C PRO A 105 5.62 -3.79 -17.96
N ALA A 106 5.01 -3.24 -16.93
CA ALA A 106 3.57 -3.06 -16.81
C ALA A 106 3.29 -1.70 -16.17
N ASP A 107 2.14 -1.10 -16.47
CA ASP A 107 1.66 0.08 -15.76
C ASP A 107 1.08 -0.31 -14.40
N ILE A 108 0.45 -1.50 -14.36
CA ILE A 108 -0.10 -2.10 -13.15
C ILE A 108 0.25 -3.59 -13.15
N LEU A 109 0.84 -4.08 -12.06
CA LEU A 109 0.99 -5.51 -11.78
C LEU A 109 0.16 -5.85 -10.54
N SER A 110 -0.92 -6.62 -10.70
CA SER A 110 -1.73 -7.12 -9.59
C SER A 110 -1.23 -8.48 -9.11
N PHE A 111 -1.29 -8.71 -7.80
CA PHE A 111 -0.83 -9.95 -7.17
C PHE A 111 -1.85 -10.47 -6.15
N ALA A 112 -1.77 -11.76 -5.83
CA ALA A 112 -2.60 -12.39 -4.81
C ALA A 112 -2.16 -11.99 -3.39
N PHE A 113 -3.01 -12.25 -2.42
CA PHE A 113 -2.76 -11.97 -1.00
C PHE A 113 -3.38 -13.05 -0.12
N ILE A 114 -2.96 -13.11 1.14
CA ILE A 114 -3.56 -13.96 2.16
C ILE A 114 -4.50 -13.10 2.98
N PHE A 115 -5.74 -13.56 3.14
CA PHE A 115 -6.78 -12.83 3.85
C PHE A 115 -7.00 -13.41 5.24
N GLY A 116 -6.45 -12.79 6.27
CA GLY A 116 -6.67 -13.08 7.67
C GLY A 116 -6.82 -14.58 7.98
N THR A 117 -7.91 -14.97 8.62
CA THR A 117 -8.25 -16.36 8.95
C THR A 117 -8.80 -17.17 7.78
N TYR A 118 -9.13 -16.53 6.66
CA TYR A 118 -9.72 -17.20 5.47
C TYR A 118 -8.66 -17.81 4.54
N GLY A 119 -7.37 -17.56 4.77
CA GLY A 119 -6.28 -18.12 4.00
C GLY A 119 -6.05 -17.45 2.64
N TYR A 120 -5.59 -18.21 1.65
CA TYR A 120 -5.24 -17.70 0.33
C TYR A 120 -6.42 -17.07 -0.40
N THR A 121 -6.20 -15.88 -0.96
CA THR A 121 -7.16 -15.19 -1.80
C THR A 121 -6.47 -14.66 -3.06
N SER A 122 -6.99 -15.04 -4.22
CA SER A 122 -6.53 -14.49 -5.50
C SER A 122 -6.95 -13.03 -5.64
N THR A 123 -6.17 -12.24 -6.39
CA THR A 123 -6.56 -10.90 -6.85
C THR A 123 -7.86 -10.89 -7.65
N LEU A 124 -8.21 -12.03 -8.24
CA LEU A 124 -9.52 -12.25 -8.85
C LEU A 124 -10.47 -12.77 -7.76
N GLY A 125 -11.50 -12.01 -7.45
CA GLY A 125 -12.59 -12.49 -6.60
C GLY A 125 -13.23 -13.76 -7.18
N ASN A 126 -14.04 -14.46 -6.37
CA ASN A 126 -14.69 -15.73 -6.73
C ASN A 126 -15.56 -15.66 -8.00
N ASN A 127 -15.92 -14.46 -8.44
CA ASN A 127 -16.72 -14.18 -9.64
C ASN A 127 -15.88 -13.63 -10.81
N GLY A 128 -14.55 -13.70 -10.76
CA GLY A 128 -13.64 -13.21 -11.80
C GLY A 128 -13.44 -11.69 -11.83
N HIS A 129 -14.00 -10.95 -10.89
CA HIS A 129 -13.77 -9.50 -10.76
C HIS A 129 -12.52 -9.22 -9.91
N LEU A 130 -11.73 -8.23 -10.33
CA LEU A 130 -10.58 -7.76 -9.56
C LEU A 130 -11.04 -7.15 -8.22
N TYR A 131 -10.37 -7.53 -7.14
CA TYR A 131 -10.52 -6.80 -5.88
C TYR A 131 -10.09 -5.35 -6.08
N PRO A 132 -10.88 -4.39 -5.61
CA PRO A 132 -10.63 -2.97 -5.86
C PRO A 132 -9.61 -2.33 -4.90
N ASN A 133 -8.89 -3.12 -4.11
CA ASN A 133 -7.89 -2.63 -3.18
C ASN A 133 -6.63 -2.12 -3.90
N VAL A 134 -6.01 -1.08 -3.36
CA VAL A 134 -4.83 -0.44 -3.94
C VAL A 134 -3.53 -1.19 -3.59
N TRP A 135 -3.48 -1.85 -2.43
CA TRP A 135 -2.27 -2.44 -1.84
C TRP A 135 -1.88 -3.81 -2.43
N SER A 136 -2.76 -4.51 -3.14
CA SER A 136 -2.38 -5.75 -3.85
C SER A 136 -1.86 -5.49 -5.27
N ARG A 137 -1.21 -4.34 -5.48
CA ARG A 137 -0.70 -3.91 -6.79
C ARG A 137 0.62 -3.19 -6.69
N VAL A 138 1.41 -3.34 -7.77
CA VAL A 138 2.54 -2.48 -8.08
C VAL A 138 2.09 -1.48 -9.13
N TRP A 139 2.34 -0.21 -8.89
CA TRP A 139 1.90 0.90 -9.72
C TRP A 139 3.10 1.59 -10.36
N ARG A 140 3.16 1.67 -11.68
CA ARG A 140 4.22 2.47 -12.32
C ARG A 140 3.99 3.95 -12.03
N LYS A 141 5.01 4.61 -11.44
CA LYS A 141 4.89 6.02 -11.07
C LYS A 141 4.61 6.91 -12.29
N SER A 142 5.31 6.69 -13.42
CA SER A 142 5.09 7.47 -14.65
C SER A 142 3.69 7.32 -15.24
N PHE A 143 2.99 6.19 -14.99
CA PHE A 143 1.59 6.03 -15.35
C PHE A 143 0.67 6.86 -14.45
N ILE A 144 0.89 6.82 -13.13
CA ILE A 144 0.17 7.68 -12.18
C ILE A 144 0.34 9.15 -12.55
N ASP A 145 1.57 9.59 -12.81
CA ASP A 145 1.89 10.98 -13.14
C ASP A 145 1.26 11.39 -14.47
N LYS A 146 1.36 10.56 -15.50
CA LYS A 146 0.81 10.81 -16.84
C LYS A 146 -0.69 11.12 -16.81
N TYR A 147 -1.43 10.41 -15.98
CA TYR A 147 -2.88 10.55 -15.89
C TYR A 147 -3.34 11.36 -14.66
N THR A 148 -2.38 11.89 -13.90
CA THR A 148 -2.62 12.66 -12.67
C THR A 148 -3.57 11.90 -11.71
N LEU A 149 -3.35 10.59 -11.59
CA LEU A 149 -4.18 9.74 -10.75
C LEU A 149 -3.98 10.12 -9.27
N ARG A 150 -5.08 10.40 -8.57
CA ARG A 150 -5.09 10.73 -7.15
C ARG A 150 -6.26 10.05 -6.46
N PHE A 151 -6.05 9.73 -5.19
CA PHE A 151 -7.15 9.32 -4.32
C PHE A 151 -8.11 10.49 -4.14
N PRO A 152 -9.41 10.28 -4.32
CA PRO A 152 -10.39 11.34 -4.10
C PRO A 152 -10.52 11.69 -2.62
N ASP A 153 -10.97 12.91 -2.33
CA ASP A 153 -11.32 13.34 -0.99
C ASP A 153 -12.73 12.84 -0.64
N VAL A 154 -12.80 11.57 -0.23
CA VAL A 154 -14.04 10.90 0.20
C VAL A 154 -13.76 10.16 1.51
N SER A 155 -14.80 10.00 2.32
CA SER A 155 -14.67 9.36 3.63
C SER A 155 -14.48 7.84 3.60
N ARG A 156 -14.79 7.19 2.48
CA ARG A 156 -14.66 5.72 2.28
C ARG A 156 -14.48 5.40 0.81
N ASP A 157 -13.93 4.22 0.53
CA ASP A 157 -13.82 3.64 -0.81
C ASP A 157 -12.91 4.47 -1.75
N GLU A 158 -12.01 5.30 -1.21
CA GLU A 158 -11.07 6.10 -1.97
C GLU A 158 -10.14 5.24 -2.84
N ASP A 159 -9.78 4.06 -2.37
CA ASP A 159 -8.97 3.09 -3.09
C ASP A 159 -9.74 2.44 -4.25
N ILE A 160 -11.03 2.14 -4.06
CA ILE A 160 -11.91 1.64 -5.14
C ILE A 160 -11.97 2.65 -6.28
N VAL A 161 -12.20 3.92 -5.97
CA VAL A 161 -12.28 4.99 -6.99
C VAL A 161 -10.94 5.15 -7.71
N PHE A 162 -9.82 5.18 -6.97
CA PHE A 162 -8.48 5.27 -7.54
C PHE A 162 -8.19 4.11 -8.50
N VAL A 163 -8.48 2.87 -8.09
CA VAL A 163 -8.27 1.68 -8.92
C VAL A 163 -9.15 1.70 -10.17
N GLN A 164 -10.43 2.07 -10.04
CA GLN A 164 -11.36 2.15 -11.17
C GLN A 164 -10.93 3.22 -12.17
N ASP A 165 -10.53 4.40 -11.71
CA ASP A 165 -10.02 5.46 -12.59
C ASP A 165 -8.77 5.01 -13.33
N ALA A 166 -7.82 4.39 -12.63
CA ALA A 166 -6.60 3.86 -13.24
C ALA A 166 -6.90 2.78 -14.31
N LEU A 167 -7.79 1.83 -14.01
CA LEU A 167 -8.18 0.80 -14.98
C LEU A 167 -8.92 1.39 -16.18
N GLY A 168 -9.70 2.45 -15.98
CA GLY A 168 -10.38 3.20 -17.06
C GLY A 168 -9.43 3.87 -18.06
N LYS A 169 -8.14 4.07 -17.70
CA LYS A 169 -7.10 4.60 -18.61
C LYS A 169 -6.51 3.54 -19.56
N ASN A 170 -7.03 2.31 -19.55
CA ASN A 170 -6.55 1.19 -20.36
C ASN A 170 -5.04 0.91 -20.18
N PRO A 171 -4.58 0.64 -18.95
CA PRO A 171 -3.17 0.39 -18.64
C PRO A 171 -2.65 -0.91 -19.26
N GLN A 172 -1.33 -1.03 -19.43
CA GLN A 172 -0.68 -2.32 -19.59
C GLN A 172 -0.74 -3.06 -18.25
N HIS A 173 -1.79 -3.85 -18.05
CA HIS A 173 -2.08 -4.56 -16.80
C HIS A 173 -1.65 -6.01 -16.88
N ARG A 174 -0.89 -6.45 -15.87
CA ARG A 174 -0.45 -7.83 -15.67
C ARG A 174 -0.90 -8.34 -14.33
N MET A 175 -0.95 -9.66 -14.17
CA MET A 175 -1.41 -10.32 -12.95
C MET A 175 -0.55 -11.55 -12.64
N THR A 176 -0.44 -11.86 -11.35
CA THR A 176 0.13 -13.11 -10.84
C THR A 176 -0.69 -13.63 -9.67
N ASP A 177 -0.79 -14.94 -9.53
CA ASP A 177 -1.46 -15.60 -8.40
C ASP A 177 -0.53 -15.85 -7.22
N ILE A 178 0.71 -15.32 -7.27
CA ILE A 178 1.63 -15.40 -6.13
C ILE A 178 1.19 -14.38 -5.09
N PRO A 179 0.95 -14.79 -3.82
CA PRO A 179 0.62 -13.87 -2.75
C PRO A 179 1.88 -13.19 -2.21
N PHE A 180 1.81 -11.86 -2.01
CA PHE A 180 2.91 -11.08 -1.44
C PHE A 180 2.55 -10.42 -0.13
N VAL A 181 1.27 -10.16 0.13
CA VAL A 181 0.79 -9.43 1.30
C VAL A 181 -0.14 -10.30 2.12
N TYR A 182 -0.02 -10.20 3.43
CA TYR A 182 -1.02 -10.67 4.37
C TYR A 182 -1.93 -9.50 4.73
N TYR A 183 -3.21 -9.62 4.40
CA TYR A 183 -4.26 -8.70 4.79
C TYR A 183 -4.82 -9.14 6.14
N SER A 184 -4.57 -8.36 7.18
CA SER A 184 -4.82 -8.78 8.56
C SER A 184 -6.29 -8.85 8.92
N ASN A 185 -7.13 -8.08 8.24
CA ASN A 185 -8.54 -7.86 8.62
C ASN A 185 -8.64 -7.47 10.10
N CYS A 186 -7.67 -6.70 10.60
CA CYS A 186 -7.70 -6.21 11.96
C CYS A 186 -8.96 -5.38 12.15
N ILE A 187 -9.64 -5.67 13.25
CA ILE A 187 -10.97 -5.18 13.65
C ILE A 187 -10.97 -3.65 13.96
N SER A 188 -9.96 -2.91 13.54
CA SER A 188 -9.91 -1.45 13.70
C SER A 188 -11.16 -0.74 13.12
N TRP A 189 -11.79 -1.31 12.10
CA TRP A 189 -13.07 -0.85 11.56
C TRP A 189 -14.27 -1.00 12.51
N ILE A 190 -14.20 -1.92 13.49
CA ILE A 190 -15.31 -2.15 14.45
C ILE A 190 -15.31 -1.10 15.57
N LYS A 191 -14.16 -0.55 15.94
CA LYS A 191 -14.08 0.47 17.01
C LYS A 191 -14.66 1.83 16.59
N LEU A 192 -14.66 2.17 15.31
CA LEU A 192 -15.18 3.47 14.82
C LEU A 192 -16.71 3.46 14.58
N SER A 193 -17.37 2.30 14.50
CA SER A 193 -18.83 2.22 14.32
C SER A 193 -19.63 2.31 15.63
N HIS A 194 -18.99 2.46 16.79
CA HIS A 194 -19.63 2.47 18.13
C HIS A 194 -19.39 3.76 18.92
N ILE A 195 -18.87 4.82 18.27
CA ILE A 195 -18.85 6.17 18.86
C ILE A 195 -19.91 6.99 18.13
N ASN A 196 -21.12 6.93 18.69
CA ASN A 196 -22.17 7.96 18.50
C ASN A 196 -22.06 8.98 19.59
#